data_729b93891a4fd67ae6ebb3cb9365b00d
#
_entry.id   729b93891a4fd67ae6ebb3cb9365b00d
#
_cell.length_a   1.000
_cell.length_b   1.000
_cell.length_c   1.000
_cell.angle_alpha   90.00
_cell.angle_beta   90.00
_cell.angle_gamma   90.00
#
_symmetry.space_group_name_H-M   'P 1'
#
loop_
_entity.id
_entity.type
_entity.pdbx_description
1 polymer ?
#
loop_
_entity_poly.entity_id
_entity_poly.type
_entity_poly.pdbx_seq_one_letter_code
_entity_poly.pdbx_strand_id
1 'polypeptide(L)'
;MIQDKSRNLINWEIVSVNPNDKNWNWKDLFCFWAVSIQSVIGFSLIASLYLAYDLNFFVVFYGGIFASILAFIFSTYIGKPSQKYGLPFPVILRTSTGVIGAKYVALIRGIVGIFMFGVQTFFISKAIGYLLRILIFSVNREFMENEILLTFFMGMNLIDIISFIFTLYIQYILFSKGQHFVRSIIRFSSYFVYFGLVIFLMLITEHFQDVMKSVELSLNYKNFFSKSNIAPLITVTGTLFAFYSIII
;
A
#
# COMPACT_ATOMS: atom_id res chain seq x y z
N MET A 1 -42.73 -12.86 -17.83
CA MET A 1 -42.41 -12.96 -16.38
C MET A 1 -41.17 -13.77 -16.04
N ILE A 2 -40.50 -14.39 -17.00
CA ILE A 2 -39.24 -15.18 -16.79
C ILE A 2 -37.99 -14.30 -16.96
N GLN A 3 -38.10 -13.15 -17.59
CA GLN A 3 -36.95 -12.25 -17.85
C GLN A 3 -36.44 -11.48 -16.61
N ASP A 4 -37.25 -11.31 -15.57
CA ASP A 4 -36.88 -10.46 -14.42
C ASP A 4 -36.06 -11.19 -13.34
N LYS A 5 -36.18 -12.53 -13.24
CA LYS A 5 -35.38 -13.34 -12.31
C LYS A 5 -33.94 -13.56 -12.77
N SER A 6 -33.68 -13.49 -14.09
CA SER A 6 -32.33 -13.68 -14.63
C SER A 6 -31.46 -12.42 -14.45
N ARG A 7 -32.02 -11.21 -14.38
CA ARG A 7 -31.30 -9.96 -14.15
C ARG A 7 -30.65 -9.89 -12.76
N ASN A 8 -31.26 -10.47 -11.73
CA ASN A 8 -30.71 -10.51 -10.39
C ASN A 8 -29.54 -11.48 -10.21
N LEU A 9 -29.29 -12.37 -11.20
CA LEU A 9 -28.18 -13.31 -11.20
C LEU A 9 -27.00 -12.84 -12.06
N ILE A 10 -27.11 -11.71 -12.76
CA ILE A 10 -26.05 -11.14 -13.58
C ILE A 10 -25.15 -10.33 -12.66
N ASN A 11 -23.95 -10.85 -12.39
CA ASN A 11 -22.92 -10.11 -11.72
C ASN A 11 -22.15 -9.26 -12.75
N TRP A 12 -22.45 -7.97 -12.81
CA TRP A 12 -21.83 -7.02 -13.72
C TRP A 12 -20.33 -6.89 -13.52
N GLU A 13 -19.81 -7.22 -12.35
CA GLU A 13 -18.37 -7.21 -12.05
C GLU A 13 -17.58 -8.31 -12.78
N ILE A 14 -18.28 -9.32 -13.31
CA ILE A 14 -17.67 -10.43 -14.06
C ILE A 14 -17.74 -10.17 -15.58
N VAL A 15 -18.49 -9.17 -16.00
CA VAL A 15 -18.66 -8.83 -17.43
C VAL A 15 -17.42 -8.08 -17.92
N SER A 16 -17.03 -8.34 -19.17
CA SER A 16 -15.92 -7.60 -19.81
C SER A 16 -16.23 -6.11 -19.92
N VAL A 17 -15.22 -5.29 -19.59
CA VAL A 17 -15.33 -3.83 -19.66
C VAL A 17 -15.42 -3.39 -21.13
N ASN A 18 -16.37 -2.50 -21.42
CA ASN A 18 -16.48 -1.91 -22.75
C ASN A 18 -15.18 -1.19 -23.13
N PRO A 19 -14.68 -1.34 -24.38
CA PRO A 19 -13.50 -0.62 -24.84
C PRO A 19 -13.56 0.90 -24.64
N ASN A 20 -14.75 1.50 -24.74
CA ASN A 20 -14.94 2.94 -24.53
C ASN A 20 -14.76 3.38 -23.07
N ASP A 21 -14.88 2.47 -22.12
CA ASP A 21 -14.73 2.74 -20.69
C ASP A 21 -13.27 2.53 -20.21
N LYS A 22 -12.36 2.12 -21.10
CA LYS A 22 -10.93 1.96 -20.83
C LYS A 22 -10.22 3.31 -20.91
N ASN A 23 -10.36 4.11 -19.89
CA ASN A 23 -9.90 5.51 -19.88
C ASN A 23 -8.69 5.77 -18.96
N TRP A 24 -8.07 4.72 -18.38
CA TRP A 24 -6.86 4.86 -17.58
C TRP A 24 -5.63 5.04 -18.47
N ASN A 25 -4.84 6.11 -18.18
CA ASN A 25 -3.59 6.42 -18.84
C ASN A 25 -2.39 5.90 -18.04
N TRP A 26 -1.20 5.92 -18.66
CA TRP A 26 0.03 5.53 -17.97
C TRP A 26 0.31 6.36 -16.69
N LYS A 27 -0.10 7.64 -16.66
CA LYS A 27 0.01 8.50 -15.48
C LYS A 27 -0.85 8.00 -14.32
N ASP A 28 -2.04 7.49 -14.61
CA ASP A 28 -2.91 6.93 -13.59
C ASP A 28 -2.34 5.65 -12.99
N LEU A 29 -1.79 4.79 -13.85
CA LEU A 29 -1.10 3.57 -13.42
C LEU A 29 0.13 3.91 -12.57
N PHE A 30 0.92 4.90 -13.00
CA PHE A 30 2.05 5.38 -12.21
C PHE A 30 1.61 5.86 -10.81
N CYS A 31 0.59 6.72 -10.74
CA CYS A 31 0.07 7.21 -9.46
C CYS A 31 -0.50 6.09 -8.59
N PHE A 32 -1.20 5.13 -9.20
CA PHE A 32 -1.72 3.95 -8.50
C PHE A 32 -0.61 3.12 -7.85
N TRP A 33 0.43 2.79 -8.62
CA TRP A 33 1.59 2.05 -8.10
C TRP A 33 2.36 2.85 -7.06
N ALA A 34 2.56 4.13 -7.30
CA ALA A 34 3.23 5.01 -6.35
C ALA A 34 2.55 5.02 -4.97
N VAL A 35 1.23 5.20 -4.92
CA VAL A 35 0.47 5.18 -3.65
C VAL A 35 0.45 3.79 -3.03
N SER A 36 0.33 2.72 -3.84
CA SER A 36 0.24 1.36 -3.33
C SER A 36 1.54 0.87 -2.68
N ILE A 37 2.69 1.24 -3.24
CA ILE A 37 4.01 0.85 -2.70
C ILE A 37 4.37 1.70 -1.48
N GLN A 38 4.04 2.99 -1.48
CA GLN A 38 4.31 3.94 -0.40
C GLN A 38 3.33 3.73 0.75
N SER A 39 3.43 2.60 1.42
CA SER A 39 2.64 2.28 2.59
C SER A 39 3.53 2.19 3.84
N VAL A 40 2.93 2.39 5.01
CA VAL A 40 3.64 2.21 6.29
C VAL A 40 4.26 0.83 6.39
N ILE A 41 3.57 -0.20 5.87
CA ILE A 41 4.07 -1.57 5.82
C ILE A 41 5.31 -1.66 4.94
N GLY A 42 5.30 -1.04 3.74
CA GLY A 42 6.44 -1.02 2.83
C GLY A 42 7.66 -0.32 3.43
N PHE A 43 7.48 0.83 4.07
CA PHE A 43 8.56 1.53 4.75
C PHE A 43 9.11 0.73 5.93
N SER A 44 8.25 0.14 6.76
CA SER A 44 8.67 -0.71 7.89
C SER A 44 9.42 -1.95 7.43
N LEU A 45 9.01 -2.56 6.32
CA LEU A 45 9.68 -3.71 5.74
C LEU A 45 11.10 -3.34 5.27
N ILE A 46 11.26 -2.23 4.56
CA ILE A 46 12.59 -1.75 4.13
C ILE A 46 13.45 -1.41 5.34
N ALA A 47 12.92 -0.70 6.33
CA ALA A 47 13.62 -0.38 7.56
C ALA A 47 14.07 -1.64 8.32
N SER A 48 13.22 -2.67 8.37
CA SER A 48 13.56 -3.95 9.02
C SER A 48 14.71 -4.69 8.32
N LEU A 49 14.81 -4.60 7.00
CA LEU A 49 15.92 -5.18 6.23
C LEU A 49 17.26 -4.52 6.62
N TYR A 50 17.28 -3.20 6.82
CA TYR A 50 18.47 -2.51 7.30
C TYR A 50 18.83 -2.89 8.74
N LEU A 51 17.85 -2.86 9.64
CA LEU A 51 18.07 -3.06 11.07
C LEU A 51 18.38 -4.51 11.44
N ALA A 52 17.71 -5.48 10.79
CA ALA A 52 17.86 -6.90 11.15
C ALA A 52 19.12 -7.54 10.58
N TYR A 53 19.62 -7.04 9.46
CA TYR A 53 20.73 -7.68 8.73
C TYR A 53 21.94 -6.77 8.55
N ASP A 54 21.90 -5.53 9.07
CA ASP A 54 22.97 -4.53 8.92
C ASP A 54 23.45 -4.40 7.45
N LEU A 55 22.48 -4.35 6.54
CA LEU A 55 22.75 -4.39 5.12
C LEU A 55 23.25 -3.05 4.60
N ASN A 56 24.19 -3.12 3.67
CA ASN A 56 24.64 -1.96 2.93
C ASN A 56 23.50 -1.38 2.06
N PHE A 57 23.43 -0.04 1.99
CA PHE A 57 22.45 0.68 1.17
C PHE A 57 22.37 0.12 -0.27
N PHE A 58 23.50 -0.13 -0.91
CA PHE A 58 23.52 -0.63 -2.29
C PHE A 58 22.89 -2.02 -2.44
N VAL A 59 23.00 -2.89 -1.45
CA VAL A 59 22.36 -4.21 -1.47
C VAL A 59 20.85 -4.08 -1.48
N VAL A 60 20.30 -3.20 -0.63
CA VAL A 60 18.86 -2.95 -0.57
C VAL A 60 18.36 -2.22 -1.82
N PHE A 61 19.11 -1.23 -2.30
CA PHE A 61 18.77 -0.46 -3.49
C PHE A 61 18.73 -1.33 -4.76
N TYR A 62 19.78 -2.09 -5.03
CA TYR A 62 19.81 -2.99 -6.21
C TYR A 62 18.84 -4.16 -6.06
N GLY A 63 18.68 -4.70 -4.85
CA GLY A 63 17.64 -5.69 -4.57
C GLY A 63 16.23 -5.18 -4.89
N GLY A 64 15.96 -3.92 -4.55
CA GLY A 64 14.71 -3.23 -4.91
C GLY A 64 14.53 -3.06 -6.42
N ILE A 65 15.60 -2.71 -7.15
CA ILE A 65 15.57 -2.60 -8.62
C ILE A 65 15.27 -3.97 -9.24
N PHE A 66 15.96 -5.03 -8.83
CA PHE A 66 15.70 -6.38 -9.35
C PHE A 66 14.28 -6.86 -9.03
N ALA A 67 13.80 -6.61 -7.81
CA ALA A 67 12.43 -6.93 -7.43
C ALA A 67 11.41 -6.17 -8.29
N SER A 68 11.66 -4.89 -8.60
CA SER A 68 10.80 -4.06 -9.44
C SER A 68 10.77 -4.55 -10.89
N ILE A 69 11.91 -4.98 -11.43
CA ILE A 69 11.99 -5.56 -12.78
C ILE A 69 11.19 -6.86 -12.85
N LEU A 70 11.34 -7.75 -11.86
CA LEU A 70 10.55 -8.98 -11.77
C LEU A 70 9.06 -8.67 -11.67
N ALA A 71 8.65 -7.76 -10.78
CA ALA A 71 7.27 -7.34 -10.63
C ALA A 71 6.70 -6.77 -11.94
N PHE A 72 7.47 -5.96 -12.67
CA PHE A 72 7.08 -5.42 -13.97
C PHE A 72 6.85 -6.53 -15.01
N ILE A 73 7.76 -7.50 -15.08
CA ILE A 73 7.63 -8.63 -16.01
C ILE A 73 6.36 -9.41 -15.72
N PHE A 74 6.16 -9.85 -14.48
CA PHE A 74 5.00 -10.65 -14.10
C PHE A 74 3.67 -9.87 -14.23
N SER A 75 3.60 -8.63 -13.78
CA SER A 75 2.39 -7.81 -13.95
C SER A 75 2.06 -7.54 -15.42
N THR A 76 3.07 -7.40 -16.27
CA THR A 76 2.85 -7.23 -17.72
C THR A 76 2.27 -8.51 -18.34
N TYR A 77 2.80 -9.68 -17.99
CA TYR A 77 2.27 -10.95 -18.50
C TYR A 77 0.84 -11.21 -18.06
N ILE A 78 0.52 -10.95 -16.78
CA ILE A 78 -0.82 -11.15 -16.23
C ILE A 78 -1.79 -10.05 -16.72
N GLY A 79 -1.32 -8.81 -16.82
CA GLY A 79 -2.15 -7.65 -17.15
C GLY A 79 -2.50 -7.50 -18.63
N LYS A 80 -1.63 -7.91 -19.55
CA LYS A 80 -1.87 -7.78 -21.01
C LYS A 80 -3.17 -8.46 -21.48
N PRO A 81 -3.46 -9.72 -21.14
CA PRO A 81 -4.74 -10.35 -21.52
C PRO A 81 -5.94 -9.61 -20.94
N SER A 82 -5.84 -9.19 -19.67
CA SER A 82 -6.87 -8.41 -18.99
C SER A 82 -7.16 -7.09 -19.69
N GLN A 83 -6.12 -6.36 -20.02
CA GLN A 83 -6.22 -5.09 -20.74
C GLN A 83 -6.82 -5.27 -22.14
N LYS A 84 -6.36 -6.27 -22.89
CA LYS A 84 -6.81 -6.53 -24.27
C LYS A 84 -8.29 -6.85 -24.33
N TYR A 85 -8.73 -7.78 -23.50
CA TYR A 85 -10.11 -8.31 -23.54
C TYR A 85 -11.05 -7.63 -22.54
N GLY A 86 -10.55 -6.75 -21.67
CA GLY A 86 -11.35 -6.11 -20.61
C GLY A 86 -11.85 -7.10 -19.56
N LEU A 87 -11.12 -8.20 -19.33
CA LEU A 87 -11.55 -9.26 -18.44
C LEU A 87 -11.14 -8.96 -17.00
N PRO A 88 -12.05 -9.07 -16.03
CA PRO A 88 -11.74 -8.97 -14.62
C PRO A 88 -10.95 -10.19 -14.13
N PHE A 89 -10.22 -10.00 -13.04
CA PHE A 89 -9.33 -11.02 -12.44
C PHE A 89 -9.98 -12.42 -12.26
N PRO A 90 -11.20 -12.57 -11.71
CA PRO A 90 -11.79 -13.89 -11.54
C PRO A 90 -12.04 -14.63 -12.86
N VAL A 91 -12.26 -13.90 -13.94
CA VAL A 91 -12.51 -14.49 -15.27
C VAL A 91 -11.23 -14.99 -15.89
N ILE A 92 -10.13 -14.21 -15.78
CA ILE A 92 -8.83 -14.65 -16.26
C ILE A 92 -8.35 -15.90 -15.53
N LEU A 93 -8.54 -15.96 -14.22
CA LEU A 93 -8.16 -17.14 -13.44
C LEU A 93 -8.82 -18.42 -13.91
N ARG A 94 -10.03 -18.35 -14.49
CA ARG A 94 -10.72 -19.55 -15.04
C ARG A 94 -9.95 -20.19 -16.18
N THR A 95 -9.14 -19.44 -16.90
CA THR A 95 -8.34 -19.99 -18.02
C THR A 95 -7.18 -20.85 -17.54
N SER A 96 -6.66 -20.61 -16.34
CA SER A 96 -5.52 -21.33 -15.77
C SER A 96 -5.94 -22.38 -14.71
N THR A 97 -6.92 -22.07 -13.86
CA THR A 97 -7.29 -22.90 -12.71
C THR A 97 -8.68 -23.55 -12.85
N GLY A 98 -9.36 -23.33 -13.97
CA GLY A 98 -10.74 -23.75 -14.16
C GLY A 98 -11.73 -22.95 -13.30
N VAL A 99 -13.03 -23.25 -13.46
CA VAL A 99 -14.11 -22.50 -12.78
C VAL A 99 -14.08 -22.69 -11.26
N ILE A 100 -13.81 -23.90 -10.79
CA ILE A 100 -13.80 -24.22 -9.36
C ILE A 100 -12.55 -23.61 -8.70
N GLY A 101 -11.35 -23.79 -9.31
CA GLY A 101 -10.11 -23.23 -8.79
C GLY A 101 -10.15 -21.71 -8.72
N ALA A 102 -10.70 -21.03 -9.73
CA ALA A 102 -10.85 -19.58 -9.74
C ALA A 102 -11.69 -19.04 -8.58
N LYS A 103 -12.73 -19.78 -8.13
CA LYS A 103 -13.52 -19.39 -6.96
C LYS A 103 -12.69 -19.37 -5.67
N TYR A 104 -11.88 -20.41 -5.45
CA TYR A 104 -11.03 -20.48 -4.26
C TYR A 104 -9.96 -19.38 -4.25
N VAL A 105 -9.29 -19.16 -5.38
CA VAL A 105 -8.26 -18.10 -5.48
C VAL A 105 -8.88 -16.70 -5.29
N ALA A 106 -10.06 -16.46 -5.88
CA ALA A 106 -10.77 -15.19 -5.70
C ALA A 106 -11.20 -14.99 -4.23
N LEU A 107 -11.63 -16.05 -3.53
CA LEU A 107 -11.97 -15.99 -2.12
C LEU A 107 -10.75 -15.68 -1.25
N ILE A 108 -9.63 -16.37 -1.47
CA ILE A 108 -8.39 -16.11 -0.75
C ILE A 108 -7.94 -14.65 -0.95
N ARG A 109 -7.96 -14.16 -2.20
CA ARG A 109 -7.62 -12.76 -2.51
C ARG A 109 -8.56 -11.79 -1.79
N GLY A 110 -9.86 -12.10 -1.72
CA GLY A 110 -10.85 -11.31 -0.99
C GLY A 110 -10.52 -11.23 0.51
N ILE A 111 -10.19 -12.36 1.14
CA ILE A 111 -9.81 -12.40 2.56
C ILE A 111 -8.54 -11.58 2.81
N VAL A 112 -7.50 -11.75 1.99
CA VAL A 112 -6.26 -10.97 2.09
C VAL A 112 -6.54 -9.48 1.89
N GLY A 113 -7.40 -9.11 0.94
CA GLY A 113 -7.80 -7.73 0.71
C GLY A 113 -8.51 -7.10 1.91
N ILE A 114 -9.44 -7.81 2.53
CA ILE A 114 -10.13 -7.35 3.74
C ILE A 114 -9.14 -7.16 4.90
N PHE A 115 -8.24 -8.12 5.09
CA PHE A 115 -7.21 -8.03 6.13
C PHE A 115 -6.30 -6.81 5.92
N MET A 116 -5.76 -6.64 4.72
CA MET A 116 -4.90 -5.51 4.37
C MET A 116 -5.62 -4.16 4.49
N PHE A 117 -6.88 -4.10 4.09
CA PHE A 117 -7.71 -2.91 4.28
C PHE A 117 -7.85 -2.55 5.76
N GLY A 118 -8.13 -3.55 6.62
CA GLY A 118 -8.23 -3.35 8.07
C GLY A 118 -6.92 -2.82 8.68
N VAL A 119 -5.79 -3.41 8.32
CA VAL A 119 -4.46 -2.97 8.78
C VAL A 119 -4.17 -1.53 8.37
N GLN A 120 -4.41 -1.18 7.10
CA GLN A 120 -4.18 0.19 6.62
C GLN A 120 -5.14 1.19 7.27
N THR A 121 -6.40 0.83 7.46
CA THR A 121 -7.38 1.66 8.18
C THR A 121 -6.93 1.93 9.62
N PHE A 122 -6.40 0.93 10.30
CA PHE A 122 -5.84 1.08 11.64
C PHE A 122 -4.66 2.07 11.66
N PHE A 123 -3.71 1.97 10.74
CA PHE A 123 -2.59 2.92 10.68
C PHE A 123 -3.05 4.35 10.39
N ILE A 124 -4.01 4.54 9.47
CA ILE A 124 -4.58 5.86 9.18
C ILE A 124 -5.28 6.42 10.42
N SER A 125 -6.05 5.59 11.13
CA SER A 125 -6.74 6.02 12.35
C SER A 125 -5.77 6.43 13.45
N LYS A 126 -4.64 5.74 13.60
CA LYS A 126 -3.58 6.13 14.53
C LYS A 126 -2.95 7.48 14.15
N ALA A 127 -2.67 7.72 12.87
CA ALA A 127 -2.15 9.00 12.40
C ALA A 127 -3.13 10.15 12.71
N ILE A 128 -4.41 9.97 12.44
CA ILE A 128 -5.46 10.93 12.78
C ILE A 128 -5.55 11.12 14.30
N GLY A 129 -5.46 10.04 15.08
CA GLY A 129 -5.45 10.08 16.54
C GLY A 129 -4.30 10.91 17.10
N TYR A 130 -3.09 10.78 16.53
CA TYR A 130 -1.96 11.64 16.91
C TYR A 130 -2.20 13.11 16.58
N LEU A 131 -2.73 13.42 15.40
CA LEU A 131 -3.08 14.79 15.06
C LEU A 131 -4.13 15.38 16.01
N LEU A 132 -5.16 14.62 16.36
CA LEU A 132 -6.17 15.05 17.34
C LEU A 132 -5.56 15.31 18.69
N ARG A 133 -4.65 14.45 19.17
CA ARG A 133 -3.95 14.67 20.46
C ARG A 133 -3.13 15.96 20.44
N ILE A 134 -2.39 16.22 19.36
CA ILE A 134 -1.60 17.45 19.21
C ILE A 134 -2.52 18.67 19.23
N LEU A 135 -3.65 18.63 18.52
CA LEU A 135 -4.62 19.73 18.50
C LEU A 135 -5.26 19.95 19.87
N ILE A 136 -5.68 18.89 20.57
CA ILE A 136 -6.25 19.00 21.91
C ILE A 136 -5.22 19.57 22.88
N PHE A 137 -4.00 19.07 22.84
CA PHE A 137 -2.91 19.54 23.70
C PHE A 137 -2.57 21.02 23.47
N SER A 138 -2.64 21.50 22.20
CA SER A 138 -2.39 22.90 21.87
C SER A 138 -3.47 23.86 22.37
N VAL A 139 -4.72 23.36 22.51
CA VAL A 139 -5.85 24.17 22.99
C VAL A 139 -5.97 24.13 24.52
N ASN A 140 -5.90 22.94 25.11
CA ASN A 140 -6.00 22.76 26.56
C ASN A 140 -5.23 21.52 27.00
N ARG A 141 -4.12 21.75 27.72
CA ARG A 141 -3.24 20.70 28.23
C ARG A 141 -3.91 19.82 29.30
N GLU A 142 -4.69 20.43 30.19
CA GLU A 142 -5.36 19.74 31.31
C GLU A 142 -6.40 18.72 30.79
N PHE A 143 -6.99 18.98 29.62
CA PHE A 143 -7.96 18.07 29.03
C PHE A 143 -7.37 16.71 28.68
N MET A 144 -6.07 16.63 28.35
CA MET A 144 -5.37 15.39 28.05
C MET A 144 -5.11 14.51 29.29
N GLU A 145 -5.13 15.10 30.49
CA GLU A 145 -4.93 14.39 31.78
C GLU A 145 -6.24 13.80 32.33
N ASN A 146 -7.35 13.98 31.60
CA ASN A 146 -8.64 13.47 32.05
C ASN A 146 -8.64 11.92 32.01
N GLU A 147 -9.05 11.29 33.12
CA GLU A 147 -9.11 9.83 33.27
C GLU A 147 -9.89 9.12 32.15
N ILE A 148 -10.93 9.75 31.63
CA ILE A 148 -11.76 9.20 30.54
C ILE A 148 -10.93 9.01 29.27
N LEU A 149 -10.00 9.93 28.97
CA LEU A 149 -9.14 9.83 27.79
C LEU A 149 -7.98 8.83 27.99
N LEU A 150 -7.66 8.53 29.24
CA LEU A 150 -6.60 7.57 29.60
C LEU A 150 -7.11 6.12 29.70
N THR A 151 -8.44 5.92 29.73
CA THR A 151 -9.01 4.56 29.77
C THR A 151 -8.75 3.81 28.48
N PHE A 152 -8.33 2.55 28.60
CA PHE A 152 -8.11 1.65 27.47
C PHE A 152 -9.26 0.67 27.33
N PHE A 153 -9.85 0.62 26.15
CA PHE A 153 -10.81 -0.40 25.77
C PHE A 153 -10.27 -1.17 24.55
N MET A 154 -10.12 -2.49 24.68
CA MET A 154 -9.52 -3.35 23.63
C MET A 154 -8.15 -2.87 23.11
N GLY A 155 -7.32 -2.26 23.97
CA GLY A 155 -6.02 -1.73 23.60
C GLY A 155 -6.02 -0.37 22.88
N MET A 156 -7.16 0.30 22.83
CA MET A 156 -7.32 1.64 22.23
C MET A 156 -7.88 2.62 23.24
N ASN A 157 -7.37 3.85 23.21
CA ASN A 157 -7.93 4.95 24.01
C ASN A 157 -9.18 5.52 23.33
N LEU A 158 -9.98 6.30 24.05
CA LEU A 158 -11.17 6.95 23.51
C LEU A 158 -10.87 7.76 22.24
N ILE A 159 -9.77 8.50 22.20
CA ILE A 159 -9.34 9.27 21.02
C ILE A 159 -9.06 8.34 19.83
N ASP A 160 -8.44 7.18 20.07
CA ASP A 160 -8.15 6.19 19.01
C ASP A 160 -9.45 5.59 18.46
N ILE A 161 -10.44 5.32 19.30
CA ILE A 161 -11.74 4.80 18.88
C ILE A 161 -12.49 5.83 18.03
N ILE A 162 -12.53 7.09 18.48
CA ILE A 162 -13.13 8.19 17.71
C ILE A 162 -12.43 8.36 16.36
N SER A 163 -11.10 8.33 16.35
CA SER A 163 -10.30 8.44 15.12
C SER A 163 -10.56 7.28 14.18
N PHE A 164 -10.76 6.08 14.71
CA PHE A 164 -11.06 4.88 13.91
C PHE A 164 -12.44 4.97 13.25
N ILE A 165 -13.46 5.35 14.01
CA ILE A 165 -14.82 5.56 13.48
C ILE A 165 -14.83 6.69 12.44
N PHE A 166 -14.12 7.79 12.69
CA PHE A 166 -13.98 8.90 11.76
C PHE A 166 -13.30 8.47 10.46
N THR A 167 -12.24 7.66 10.55
CA THR A 167 -11.54 7.09 9.39
C THR A 167 -12.48 6.24 8.55
N LEU A 168 -13.23 5.32 9.16
CA LEU A 168 -14.21 4.49 8.47
C LEU A 168 -15.29 5.33 7.77
N TYR A 169 -15.76 6.38 8.42
CA TYR A 169 -16.76 7.28 7.86
C TYR A 169 -16.24 8.01 6.62
N ILE A 170 -15.01 8.55 6.69
CA ILE A 170 -14.36 9.18 5.53
C ILE A 170 -14.19 8.17 4.39
N GLN A 171 -13.70 6.96 4.67
CA GLN A 171 -13.52 5.93 3.65
C GLN A 171 -14.85 5.58 2.97
N TYR A 172 -15.93 5.44 3.74
CA TYR A 172 -17.27 5.20 3.20
C TYR A 172 -17.70 6.31 2.24
N ILE A 173 -17.54 7.59 2.62
CA ILE A 173 -17.86 8.72 1.76
C ILE A 173 -17.02 8.71 0.47
N LEU A 174 -15.72 8.42 0.58
CA LEU A 174 -14.81 8.40 -0.56
C LEU A 174 -15.22 7.32 -1.58
N PHE A 175 -15.52 6.12 -1.09
CA PHE A 175 -15.94 5.02 -1.97
C PHE A 175 -17.32 5.24 -2.57
N SER A 176 -18.25 5.87 -1.85
CA SER A 176 -19.60 6.15 -2.35
C SER A 176 -19.64 7.14 -3.53
N LYS A 177 -18.60 7.97 -3.68
CA LYS A 177 -18.49 8.94 -4.79
C LYS A 177 -18.05 8.33 -6.14
N GLY A 178 -17.72 7.04 -6.14
CA GLY A 178 -17.43 6.29 -7.36
C GLY A 178 -16.00 6.42 -7.89
N GLN A 179 -15.70 5.66 -8.95
CA GLN A 179 -14.34 5.44 -9.45
C GLN A 179 -13.63 6.71 -9.95
N HIS A 180 -14.35 7.66 -10.55
CA HIS A 180 -13.74 8.92 -11.01
C HIS A 180 -13.16 9.74 -9.88
N PHE A 181 -13.87 9.80 -8.77
CA PHE A 181 -13.41 10.54 -7.59
C PHE A 181 -12.22 9.84 -6.92
N VAL A 182 -12.29 8.51 -6.76
CA VAL A 182 -11.19 7.71 -6.22
C VAL A 182 -9.91 7.88 -7.06
N ARG A 183 -10.02 7.85 -8.38
CA ARG A 183 -8.90 8.11 -9.30
C ARG A 183 -8.27 9.48 -9.09
N SER A 184 -9.08 10.52 -8.89
CA SER A 184 -8.59 11.88 -8.61
C SER A 184 -7.83 11.95 -7.29
N ILE A 185 -8.34 11.28 -6.26
CA ILE A 185 -7.66 11.19 -4.96
C ILE A 185 -6.33 10.45 -5.07
N ILE A 186 -6.28 9.33 -5.79
CA ILE A 186 -5.04 8.58 -6.01
C ILE A 186 -3.97 9.48 -6.65
N ARG A 187 -4.33 10.25 -7.68
CA ARG A 187 -3.40 11.19 -8.30
C ARG A 187 -2.91 12.25 -7.32
N PHE A 188 -3.83 12.89 -6.60
CA PHE A 188 -3.48 13.92 -5.63
C PHE A 188 -2.57 13.36 -4.52
N SER A 189 -2.96 12.22 -3.94
CA SER A 189 -2.20 11.56 -2.88
C SER A 189 -0.80 11.16 -3.33
N SER A 190 -0.64 10.68 -4.58
CA SER A 190 0.67 10.31 -5.12
C SER A 190 1.64 11.49 -5.10
N TYR A 191 1.24 12.63 -5.64
CA TYR A 191 2.09 13.83 -5.66
C TYR A 191 2.35 14.36 -4.24
N PHE A 192 1.32 14.35 -3.39
CA PHE A 192 1.41 14.85 -2.02
C PHE A 192 2.40 14.02 -1.18
N VAL A 193 2.38 12.70 -1.33
CA VAL A 193 3.32 11.82 -0.59
C VAL A 193 4.76 12.04 -1.04
N TYR A 194 5.04 12.15 -2.34
CA TYR A 194 6.41 12.47 -2.82
C TYR A 194 6.90 13.81 -2.30
N PHE A 195 6.06 14.83 -2.35
CA PHE A 195 6.39 16.14 -1.81
C PHE A 195 6.68 16.09 -0.30
N GLY A 196 5.82 15.37 0.45
CA GLY A 196 6.02 15.16 1.88
C GLY A 196 7.31 14.40 2.21
N LEU A 197 7.69 13.38 1.42
CA LEU A 197 8.95 12.67 1.59
C LEU A 197 10.17 13.56 1.35
N VAL A 198 10.11 14.47 0.36
CA VAL A 198 11.20 15.43 0.10
C VAL A 198 11.35 16.40 1.27
N ILE A 199 10.24 16.94 1.79
CA ILE A 199 10.27 17.81 2.98
C ILE A 199 10.84 17.04 4.17
N PHE A 200 10.36 15.81 4.40
CA PHE A 200 10.85 14.98 5.50
C PHE A 200 12.34 14.68 5.41
N LEU A 201 12.85 14.41 4.20
CA LEU A 201 14.28 14.25 3.95
C LEU A 201 15.06 15.53 4.30
N MET A 202 14.59 16.70 3.86
CA MET A 202 15.23 17.99 4.17
C MET A 202 15.29 18.24 5.69
N LEU A 203 14.18 18.00 6.41
CA LEU A 203 14.14 18.18 7.85
C LEU A 203 15.10 17.23 8.59
N ILE A 204 15.19 15.97 8.16
CA ILE A 204 16.12 15.01 8.75
C ILE A 204 17.57 15.45 8.52
N THR A 205 17.93 15.85 7.32
CA THR A 205 19.31 16.27 6.99
C THR A 205 19.73 17.51 7.76
N GLU A 206 18.81 18.43 8.03
CA GLU A 206 19.09 19.66 8.76
C GLU A 206 19.26 19.43 10.28
N HIS A 207 18.45 18.58 10.88
CA HIS A 207 18.37 18.43 12.33
C HIS A 207 19.19 17.25 12.89
N PHE A 208 19.56 16.27 12.07
CA PHE A 208 20.19 15.02 12.50
C PHE A 208 21.52 14.76 11.78
N GLN A 209 22.57 15.52 12.12
CA GLN A 209 23.91 15.32 11.54
C GLN A 209 24.47 13.91 11.78
N ASP A 210 24.12 13.26 12.88
CA ASP A 210 24.54 11.87 13.16
C ASP A 210 23.89 10.86 12.21
N VAL A 211 22.68 11.14 11.74
CA VAL A 211 22.02 10.31 10.71
C VAL A 211 22.80 10.41 9.40
N MET A 212 23.28 11.61 9.03
CA MET A 212 24.07 11.77 7.81
C MET A 212 25.39 10.98 7.86
N LYS A 213 26.08 10.96 9.00
CA LYS A 213 27.29 10.11 9.17
C LYS A 213 26.98 8.62 9.01
N SER A 214 25.84 8.16 9.54
CA SER A 214 25.40 6.79 9.38
C SER A 214 25.06 6.45 7.94
N VAL A 215 24.46 7.40 7.20
CA VAL A 215 24.19 7.25 5.77
C VAL A 215 25.50 7.21 4.97
N GLU A 216 26.47 8.06 5.25
CA GLU A 216 27.79 8.03 4.62
C GLU A 216 28.51 6.69 4.81
N LEU A 217 28.46 6.12 6.00
CA LEU A 217 29.00 4.77 6.29
C LEU A 217 28.29 3.70 5.48
N SER A 218 26.98 3.78 5.34
CA SER A 218 26.17 2.83 4.56
C SER A 218 26.37 2.96 3.05
N LEU A 219 26.83 4.11 2.56
CA LEU A 219 27.13 4.38 1.16
C LEU A 219 28.51 3.86 0.71
N ASN A 220 29.23 3.13 1.54
CA ASN A 220 30.54 2.60 1.17
C ASN A 220 30.45 1.50 0.12
N TYR A 221 30.79 1.87 -1.13
CA TYR A 221 30.66 0.98 -2.30
C TYR A 221 31.71 -0.14 -2.36
N LYS A 222 32.82 -0.01 -1.62
CA LYS A 222 33.94 -0.97 -1.69
C LYS A 222 33.55 -2.40 -1.28
N ASN A 223 32.56 -2.55 -0.44
CA ASN A 223 32.12 -3.86 0.07
C ASN A 223 30.96 -4.47 -0.75
N PHE A 224 30.42 -3.77 -1.72
CA PHE A 224 29.25 -4.26 -2.47
C PHE A 224 29.51 -5.55 -3.24
N PHE A 225 30.66 -5.67 -3.91
CA PHE A 225 31.02 -6.85 -4.73
C PHE A 225 31.57 -8.02 -3.91
N SER A 226 31.50 -7.99 -2.59
CA SER A 226 31.88 -9.13 -1.77
C SER A 226 30.93 -10.31 -1.99
N LYS A 227 31.48 -11.53 -2.04
CA LYS A 227 30.67 -12.76 -2.13
C LYS A 227 29.67 -12.90 -0.98
N SER A 228 29.95 -12.28 0.18
CA SER A 228 29.05 -12.24 1.33
C SER A 228 27.72 -11.49 1.06
N ASN A 229 27.67 -10.62 0.06
CA ASN A 229 26.48 -9.80 -0.26
C ASN A 229 25.51 -10.47 -1.25
N ILE A 230 25.88 -11.59 -1.87
CA ILE A 230 25.02 -12.26 -2.85
C ILE A 230 23.78 -12.84 -2.19
N ALA A 231 23.93 -13.54 -1.07
CA ALA A 231 22.78 -14.10 -0.35
C ALA A 231 21.84 -13.01 0.19
N PRO A 232 22.33 -11.94 0.87
CA PRO A 232 21.52 -10.78 1.23
C PRO A 232 20.80 -10.14 0.04
N LEU A 233 21.46 -9.97 -1.10
CA LEU A 233 20.86 -9.40 -2.31
C LEU A 233 19.66 -10.25 -2.80
N ILE A 234 19.80 -11.57 -2.84
CA ILE A 234 18.73 -12.49 -3.22
C ILE A 234 17.59 -12.42 -2.22
N THR A 235 17.90 -12.39 -0.93
CA THR A 235 16.89 -12.28 0.14
C THR A 235 16.09 -10.97 0.03
N VAL A 236 16.78 -9.84 -0.13
CA VAL A 236 16.12 -8.53 -0.32
C VAL A 236 15.24 -8.53 -1.57
N THR A 237 15.78 -9.03 -2.69
CA THR A 237 15.02 -9.13 -3.94
C THR A 237 13.77 -9.98 -3.78
N GLY A 238 13.88 -11.15 -3.14
CA GLY A 238 12.76 -12.05 -2.89
C GLY A 238 11.70 -11.43 -1.97
N THR A 239 12.13 -10.79 -0.89
CA THR A 239 11.22 -10.17 0.08
C THR A 239 10.46 -8.99 -0.53
N LEU A 240 11.15 -8.10 -1.26
CA LEU A 240 10.49 -6.98 -1.92
C LEU A 240 9.62 -7.43 -3.10
N PHE A 241 10.03 -8.44 -3.85
CA PHE A 241 9.20 -9.02 -4.90
C PHE A 241 7.93 -9.66 -4.32
N ALA A 242 8.03 -10.39 -3.21
CA ALA A 242 6.87 -10.95 -2.52
C ALA A 242 5.91 -9.85 -2.05
N PHE A 243 6.44 -8.75 -1.50
CA PHE A 243 5.62 -7.59 -1.12
C PHE A 243 4.91 -6.97 -2.34
N TYR A 244 5.61 -6.76 -3.46
CA TYR A 244 4.99 -6.22 -4.67
C TYR A 244 3.94 -7.17 -5.26
N SER A 245 4.14 -8.49 -5.14
CA SER A 245 3.20 -9.49 -5.65
C SER A 245 1.86 -9.49 -4.92
N ILE A 246 1.79 -9.01 -3.68
CA ILE A 246 0.53 -8.84 -2.94
C ILE A 246 -0.32 -7.73 -3.58
N ILE A 247 0.32 -6.73 -4.20
CA ILE A 247 -0.33 -5.60 -4.83
C ILE A 247 -0.81 -5.96 -6.25
N ILE A 248 -0.10 -6.86 -6.95
CA ILE A 248 -0.45 -7.36 -8.29
C ILE A 248 -1.67 -8.29 -8.23
#